data_f08b2c633f5ac0ef6a5f9e2cf9c0e4ea
#
_entry.id   f08b2c633f5ac0ef6a5f9e2cf9c0e4ea
#
_cell.length_a   1.000
_cell.length_b   1.000
_cell.length_c   1.000
_cell.angle_alpha   90.00
_cell.angle_beta   90.00
_cell.angle_gamma   90.00
#
_symmetry.space_group_name_H-M   'P 1'
#
loop_
_entity.id
_entity.type
_entity.pdbx_description
1 polymer ?
#
loop_
_entity_poly.entity_id
_entity_poly.type
_entity_poly.pdbx_seq_one_letter_code
_entity_poly.pdbx_strand_id
1 'polypeptide(L)'
;MSWNVRIGINPLSWMNDDLPSLGGETPLETALKEGAEIGYAGFELGNKFPKTGPELKAKLAEFGLVCVSGWYSGFLAEVEPGMSDADAVAAEIERCRAHMTKLQINDVKVVVYGECAGTIQGSIDTPVAKRPRFVDDESWRRYAARLDAFGAHLLETYGIKLAYHHHMGAYVESPADVDRLMALTDPAKVFLLFDTGHAYFGGAADPVALLRKHVSRVVHVHCKDVRPQVVTQARNGGWSFLNGVINGTFTVPGDGTLDYEATLRTLKDAGYEGWLVVEAEQDPAVAPSYQYAKKGYESLRAIVDRLSA
;
A
#
# COMPACT_ATOMS: atom_id res chain seq x y z
N MET A 1 -19.13 -17.13 13.03
CA MET A 1 -19.54 -15.85 12.37
C MET A 1 -18.62 -15.64 11.18
N SER A 2 -19.17 -15.31 10.01
CA SER A 2 -18.37 -15.03 8.82
C SER A 2 -17.45 -13.83 9.08
N TRP A 3 -16.19 -13.93 8.69
CA TRP A 3 -15.24 -12.84 8.80
C TRP A 3 -15.54 -11.78 7.72
N ASN A 4 -15.79 -10.53 8.13
CA ASN A 4 -16.22 -9.44 7.25
C ASN A 4 -15.04 -8.80 6.53
N VAL A 5 -14.43 -9.53 5.58
CA VAL A 5 -13.37 -8.99 4.71
C VAL A 5 -13.70 -9.18 3.24
N ARG A 6 -13.18 -8.29 2.41
CA ARG A 6 -13.29 -8.33 0.95
C ARG A 6 -11.91 -8.45 0.34
N ILE A 7 -11.80 -9.15 -0.78
CA ILE A 7 -10.54 -9.27 -1.51
C ILE A 7 -10.56 -8.29 -2.67
N GLY A 8 -9.59 -7.38 -2.67
CA GLY A 8 -9.33 -6.40 -3.72
C GLY A 8 -8.00 -6.67 -4.40
N ILE A 9 -7.71 -5.90 -5.44
CA ILE A 9 -6.43 -5.98 -6.16
C ILE A 9 -5.92 -4.60 -6.55
N ASN A 10 -4.61 -4.47 -6.60
CA ASN A 10 -3.93 -3.31 -7.16
C ASN A 10 -3.64 -3.55 -8.65
N PRO A 11 -3.79 -2.56 -9.54
CA PRO A 11 -3.57 -2.72 -10.98
C PRO A 11 -2.11 -2.98 -11.38
N LEU A 12 -1.15 -2.86 -10.44
CA LEU A 12 0.29 -3.09 -10.70
C LEU A 12 0.60 -4.49 -11.27
N SER A 13 -0.29 -5.46 -11.08
CA SER A 13 -0.17 -6.77 -11.71
C SER A 13 -0.33 -6.74 -13.25
N TRP A 14 -0.97 -5.71 -13.81
CA TRP A 14 -1.17 -5.51 -15.25
C TRP A 14 -0.36 -4.37 -15.82
N MET A 15 -0.20 -3.31 -15.04
CA MET A 15 0.45 -2.06 -15.45
C MET A 15 1.13 -1.41 -14.24
N ASN A 16 2.43 -1.23 -14.32
CA ASN A 16 3.18 -0.62 -13.23
C ASN A 16 3.28 0.90 -13.45
N ASP A 17 2.76 1.68 -12.51
CA ASP A 17 2.75 3.14 -12.58
C ASP A 17 4.13 3.76 -12.34
N ASP A 18 5.01 3.09 -11.58
CA ASP A 18 6.38 3.52 -11.30
C ASP A 18 7.36 3.08 -12.39
N LEU A 19 7.02 1.99 -13.09
CA LEU A 19 7.78 1.44 -14.22
C LEU A 19 6.86 1.20 -15.42
N PRO A 20 6.47 2.25 -16.17
CA PRO A 20 5.53 2.12 -17.29
C PRO A 20 5.97 1.17 -18.41
N SER A 21 7.27 0.81 -18.46
CA SER A 21 7.77 -0.26 -19.34
C SER A 21 7.23 -1.64 -18.97
N LEU A 22 6.74 -1.84 -17.75
CA LEU A 22 6.13 -3.08 -17.29
C LEU A 22 4.61 -3.01 -17.45
N GLY A 23 4.09 -3.46 -18.58
CA GLY A 23 2.67 -3.54 -18.87
C GLY A 23 1.98 -2.20 -19.18
N GLY A 24 2.71 -1.11 -19.41
CA GLY A 24 2.15 0.21 -19.65
C GLY A 24 1.20 0.30 -20.86
N GLU A 25 1.29 -0.62 -21.82
CA GLU A 25 0.36 -0.71 -22.96
C GLU A 25 -0.95 -1.43 -22.64
N THR A 26 -1.06 -2.12 -21.51
CA THR A 26 -2.27 -2.87 -21.14
C THR A 26 -3.44 -1.89 -20.90
N PRO A 27 -4.58 -2.04 -21.61
CA PRO A 27 -5.75 -1.22 -21.37
C PRO A 27 -6.32 -1.42 -19.97
N LEU A 28 -6.87 -0.36 -19.36
CA LEU A 28 -7.54 -0.46 -18.07
C LEU A 28 -8.67 -1.49 -18.07
N GLU A 29 -9.45 -1.51 -19.15
CA GLU A 29 -10.59 -2.43 -19.32
C GLU A 29 -10.16 -3.91 -19.25
N THR A 30 -8.95 -4.23 -19.72
CA THR A 30 -8.40 -5.59 -19.61
C THR A 30 -8.22 -5.97 -18.13
N ALA A 31 -7.58 -5.11 -17.34
CA ALA A 31 -7.40 -5.36 -15.91
C ALA A 31 -8.73 -5.47 -15.15
N LEU A 32 -9.68 -4.55 -15.43
CA LEU A 32 -10.99 -4.56 -14.77
C LEU A 32 -11.81 -5.81 -15.12
N LYS A 33 -11.83 -6.20 -16.40
CA LYS A 33 -12.52 -7.40 -16.86
C LYS A 33 -11.93 -8.65 -16.23
N GLU A 34 -10.61 -8.83 -16.33
CA GLU A 34 -9.92 -9.99 -15.77
C GLU A 34 -10.05 -10.07 -14.25
N GLY A 35 -9.94 -8.94 -13.54
CA GLY A 35 -10.14 -8.89 -12.11
C GLY A 35 -11.56 -9.29 -11.69
N ALA A 36 -12.59 -8.82 -12.41
CA ALA A 36 -13.97 -9.21 -12.17
C ALA A 36 -14.22 -10.70 -12.47
N GLU A 37 -13.67 -11.23 -13.57
CA GLU A 37 -13.78 -12.65 -13.93
C GLU A 37 -13.12 -13.58 -12.90
N ILE A 38 -12.01 -13.14 -12.28
CA ILE A 38 -11.33 -13.88 -11.20
C ILE A 38 -12.18 -13.90 -9.92
N GLY A 39 -12.95 -12.83 -9.66
CA GLY A 39 -13.80 -12.70 -8.48
C GLY A 39 -13.39 -11.62 -7.49
N TYR A 40 -12.46 -10.74 -7.85
CA TYR A 40 -12.12 -9.57 -7.04
C TYR A 40 -13.33 -8.67 -6.86
N ALA A 41 -13.50 -8.11 -5.65
CA ALA A 41 -14.63 -7.24 -5.35
C ALA A 41 -14.36 -5.77 -5.71
N GLY A 42 -13.12 -5.40 -5.97
CA GLY A 42 -12.75 -4.03 -6.32
C GLY A 42 -11.26 -3.84 -6.61
N PHE A 43 -10.94 -2.65 -7.10
CA PHE A 43 -9.58 -2.24 -7.43
C PHE A 43 -9.13 -1.05 -6.60
N GLU A 44 -7.84 -1.00 -6.27
CA GLU A 44 -7.16 0.25 -5.95
C GLU A 44 -6.92 1.06 -7.21
N LEU A 45 -6.72 2.36 -7.03
CA LEU A 45 -6.53 3.27 -8.15
C LEU A 45 -5.09 3.21 -8.69
N GLY A 46 -4.98 3.29 -10.00
CA GLY A 46 -3.74 3.54 -10.72
C GLY A 46 -3.91 4.72 -11.69
N ASN A 47 -2.85 5.04 -12.42
CA ASN A 47 -2.77 6.23 -13.27
C ASN A 47 -3.79 6.24 -14.42
N LYS A 48 -4.21 5.08 -14.92
CA LYS A 48 -5.16 4.95 -16.04
C LYS A 48 -6.63 5.09 -15.64
N PHE A 49 -6.93 5.08 -14.35
CA PHE A 49 -8.31 5.21 -13.88
C PHE A 49 -8.89 6.60 -14.15
N PRO A 50 -10.23 6.73 -14.30
CA PRO A 50 -10.91 8.00 -14.47
C PRO A 50 -10.51 9.01 -13.39
N LYS A 51 -10.40 10.28 -13.79
CA LYS A 51 -9.87 11.33 -12.91
C LYS A 51 -10.93 11.94 -12.00
N THR A 52 -12.22 11.85 -12.36
CA THR A 52 -13.31 12.35 -11.54
C THR A 52 -14.02 11.23 -10.79
N GLY A 53 -14.60 11.55 -9.63
CA GLY A 53 -15.31 10.57 -8.80
C GLY A 53 -16.50 9.90 -9.50
N PRO A 54 -17.40 10.67 -10.16
CA PRO A 54 -18.53 10.08 -10.88
C PRO A 54 -18.12 9.16 -12.04
N GLU A 55 -17.15 9.58 -12.86
CA GLU A 55 -16.63 8.74 -13.97
C GLU A 55 -15.99 7.46 -13.45
N LEU A 56 -15.22 7.54 -12.35
CA LEU A 56 -14.62 6.38 -11.71
C LEU A 56 -15.70 5.40 -11.23
N LYS A 57 -16.72 5.91 -10.52
CA LYS A 57 -17.83 5.07 -10.03
C LYS A 57 -18.58 4.38 -11.16
N ALA A 58 -18.86 5.11 -12.24
CA ALA A 58 -19.50 4.56 -13.42
C ALA A 58 -18.65 3.48 -14.10
N LYS A 59 -17.34 3.76 -14.31
CA LYS A 59 -16.42 2.82 -14.96
C LYS A 59 -16.29 1.51 -14.17
N LEU A 60 -16.13 1.56 -12.87
CA LEU A 60 -16.02 0.35 -12.05
C LEU A 60 -17.33 -0.44 -12.03
N ALA A 61 -18.48 0.25 -12.01
CA ALA A 61 -19.80 -0.38 -12.01
C ALA A 61 -20.07 -1.18 -13.29
N GLU A 62 -19.48 -0.79 -14.45
CA GLU A 62 -19.57 -1.57 -15.71
C GLU A 62 -19.11 -3.03 -15.54
N PHE A 63 -18.20 -3.28 -14.59
CA PHE A 63 -17.59 -4.58 -14.30
C PHE A 63 -18.09 -5.18 -12.96
N GLY A 64 -19.04 -4.54 -12.28
CA GLY A 64 -19.49 -4.96 -10.95
C GLY A 64 -18.46 -4.76 -9.84
N LEU A 65 -17.47 -3.88 -10.06
CA LEU A 65 -16.38 -3.58 -9.15
C LEU A 65 -16.63 -2.29 -8.36
N VAL A 66 -15.90 -2.12 -7.25
CA VAL A 66 -15.86 -0.86 -6.49
C VAL A 66 -14.44 -0.33 -6.36
N CYS A 67 -14.31 0.95 -6.03
CA CYS A 67 -13.04 1.55 -5.62
C CYS A 67 -12.69 1.06 -4.20
N VAL A 68 -11.51 0.46 -4.06
CA VAL A 68 -11.03 -0.06 -2.77
C VAL A 68 -10.35 1.05 -1.96
N SER A 69 -9.42 1.71 -2.58
CA SER A 69 -8.59 2.79 -2.05
C SER A 69 -7.83 3.45 -3.20
N GLY A 70 -6.95 4.39 -2.89
CA GLY A 70 -6.02 4.99 -3.85
C GLY A 70 -4.77 5.49 -3.16
N TRP A 71 -3.65 5.33 -3.85
CA TRP A 71 -2.39 5.91 -3.43
C TRP A 71 -2.47 7.43 -3.45
N TYR A 72 -1.99 8.04 -2.37
CA TYR A 72 -1.78 9.47 -2.25
C TYR A 72 -0.31 9.73 -1.92
N SER A 73 0.38 10.43 -2.83
CA SER A 73 1.77 10.86 -2.63
C SER A 73 1.81 12.05 -1.68
N GLY A 74 2.21 11.81 -0.44
CA GLY A 74 2.37 12.85 0.58
C GLY A 74 3.75 13.48 0.57
N PHE A 75 3.86 14.70 1.09
CA PHE A 75 5.10 15.47 1.12
C PHE A 75 5.31 16.15 2.48
N LEU A 76 5.03 15.41 3.55
CA LEU A 76 5.14 15.93 4.92
C LEU A 76 6.48 15.64 5.60
N ALA A 77 7.34 14.76 5.04
CA ALA A 77 8.63 14.45 5.64
C ALA A 77 9.61 15.61 5.55
N GLU A 78 9.61 16.31 4.43
CA GLU A 78 10.45 17.49 4.21
C GLU A 78 9.59 18.75 4.14
N VAL A 79 10.03 19.79 4.80
CA VAL A 79 9.38 21.10 4.81
C VAL A 79 10.33 22.12 4.20
N GLU A 80 9.81 22.92 3.28
CA GLU A 80 10.58 23.97 2.61
C GLU A 80 11.23 24.91 3.62
N PRO A 81 12.48 25.35 3.38
CA PRO A 81 13.15 26.30 4.27
C PRO A 81 12.33 27.56 4.53
N GLY A 82 12.06 27.84 5.80
CA GLY A 82 11.27 29.01 6.22
C GLY A 82 9.76 28.76 6.29
N MET A 83 9.26 27.60 5.84
CA MET A 83 7.85 27.24 6.01
C MET A 83 7.62 26.66 7.41
N SER A 84 6.51 27.02 8.04
CA SER A 84 6.10 26.42 9.31
C SER A 84 5.48 25.02 9.11
N ASP A 85 5.45 24.20 10.17
CA ASP A 85 4.76 22.89 10.12
C ASP A 85 3.26 23.07 9.81
N ALA A 86 2.63 24.13 10.32
CA ALA A 86 1.22 24.42 10.04
C ALA A 86 0.98 24.79 8.56
N ASP A 87 1.88 25.57 7.97
CA ASP A 87 1.77 25.92 6.53
C ASP A 87 2.03 24.70 5.65
N ALA A 88 2.96 23.82 6.02
CA ALA A 88 3.20 22.58 5.31
C ALA A 88 1.97 21.67 5.31
N VAL A 89 1.29 21.53 6.46
CA VAL A 89 0.04 20.77 6.57
C VAL A 89 -1.08 21.44 5.77
N ALA A 90 -1.20 22.78 5.80
CA ALA A 90 -2.20 23.49 5.00
C ALA A 90 -2.01 23.30 3.50
N ALA A 91 -0.76 23.33 3.03
CA ALA A 91 -0.42 23.05 1.63
C ALA A 91 -0.76 21.60 1.24
N GLU A 92 -0.52 20.64 2.13
CA GLU A 92 -0.86 19.22 1.90
C GLU A 92 -2.40 19.02 1.82
N ILE A 93 -3.15 19.67 2.70
CA ILE A 93 -4.62 19.67 2.70
C ILE A 93 -5.16 20.19 1.36
N GLU A 94 -4.61 21.28 0.85
CA GLU A 94 -5.05 21.81 -0.46
C GLU A 94 -4.70 20.87 -1.60
N ARG A 95 -3.49 20.29 -1.58
CA ARG A 95 -3.02 19.33 -2.60
C ARG A 95 -3.90 18.07 -2.67
N CYS A 96 -4.34 17.56 -1.53
CA CYS A 96 -5.11 16.31 -1.47
C CYS A 96 -6.58 16.45 -1.87
N ARG A 97 -7.13 17.67 -1.90
CA ARG A 97 -8.57 17.95 -2.03
C ARG A 97 -9.26 17.17 -3.16
N ALA A 98 -8.72 17.25 -4.38
CA ALA A 98 -9.33 16.58 -5.53
C ALA A 98 -9.31 15.05 -5.39
N HIS A 99 -8.22 14.51 -4.86
CA HIS A 99 -8.07 13.08 -4.64
C HIS A 99 -9.04 12.58 -3.56
N MET A 100 -9.11 13.25 -2.42
CA MET A 100 -10.01 12.85 -1.32
C MET A 100 -11.48 12.98 -1.72
N THR A 101 -11.86 14.04 -2.45
CA THR A 101 -13.21 14.18 -2.99
C THR A 101 -13.57 13.03 -3.92
N LYS A 102 -12.64 12.61 -4.80
CA LYS A 102 -12.83 11.45 -5.69
C LYS A 102 -13.06 10.16 -4.88
N LEU A 103 -12.25 9.91 -3.86
CA LEU A 103 -12.40 8.75 -2.98
C LEU A 103 -13.72 8.78 -2.21
N GLN A 104 -14.11 9.94 -1.66
CA GLN A 104 -15.35 10.12 -0.90
C GLN A 104 -16.60 9.82 -1.77
N ILE A 105 -16.64 10.28 -3.04
CA ILE A 105 -17.73 9.99 -3.98
C ILE A 105 -17.87 8.49 -4.25
N ASN A 106 -16.76 7.76 -4.14
CA ASN A 106 -16.70 6.31 -4.32
C ASN A 106 -16.85 5.51 -3.01
N ASP A 107 -17.29 6.15 -1.94
CA ASP A 107 -17.54 5.54 -0.63
C ASP A 107 -16.31 4.92 0.04
N VAL A 108 -15.12 5.30 -0.39
CA VAL A 108 -13.84 4.84 0.16
C VAL A 108 -13.64 5.36 1.57
N LYS A 109 -13.14 4.51 2.47
CA LYS A 109 -12.95 4.83 3.91
C LYS A 109 -11.49 4.93 4.32
N VAL A 110 -10.58 4.54 3.45
CA VAL A 110 -9.14 4.50 3.73
C VAL A 110 -8.38 5.02 2.51
N VAL A 111 -7.45 5.93 2.72
CA VAL A 111 -6.47 6.33 1.69
C VAL A 111 -5.12 5.71 2.00
N VAL A 112 -4.45 5.19 0.97
CA VAL A 112 -3.06 4.73 1.05
C VAL A 112 -2.16 5.95 0.99
N TYR A 113 -1.58 6.32 2.14
CA TYR A 113 -0.62 7.43 2.21
C TYR A 113 0.80 6.91 2.04
N GLY A 114 1.45 7.26 0.94
CA GLY A 114 2.88 7.05 0.71
C GLY A 114 3.65 8.35 0.83
N GLU A 115 4.68 8.41 1.70
CA GLU A 115 5.57 9.56 1.76
C GLU A 115 6.48 9.59 0.53
N CYS A 116 6.52 10.73 -0.16
CA CYS A 116 7.28 10.91 -1.39
C CYS A 116 8.32 12.04 -1.34
N ALA A 117 8.27 12.94 -0.32
CA ALA A 117 9.28 13.98 -0.19
C ALA A 117 10.67 13.38 0.03
N GLY A 118 11.66 13.73 -0.77
CA GLY A 118 13.04 13.28 -0.64
C GLY A 118 13.27 11.77 -0.70
N THR A 119 12.25 10.97 -1.07
CA THR A 119 12.36 9.51 -1.14
C THR A 119 13.06 9.05 -2.42
N ILE A 120 13.55 7.81 -2.41
CA ILE A 120 14.26 7.20 -3.54
C ILE A 120 13.51 6.02 -4.16
N GLN A 121 12.27 5.79 -3.75
CA GLN A 121 11.45 4.66 -4.21
C GLN A 121 11.24 4.64 -5.73
N GLY A 122 11.14 5.80 -6.38
CA GLY A 122 11.03 5.93 -7.84
C GLY A 122 12.37 5.99 -8.58
N SER A 123 13.51 5.81 -7.90
CA SER A 123 14.83 5.86 -8.54
C SER A 123 15.31 4.48 -8.96
N ILE A 124 15.58 4.30 -10.26
CA ILE A 124 16.12 3.02 -10.77
C ILE A 124 17.60 2.83 -10.40
N ASP A 125 18.33 3.92 -10.19
CA ASP A 125 19.80 3.89 -10.01
C ASP A 125 20.23 3.99 -8.54
N THR A 126 19.34 4.38 -7.63
CA THR A 126 19.71 4.65 -6.24
C THR A 126 19.46 3.41 -5.37
N PRO A 127 20.51 2.80 -4.80
CA PRO A 127 20.38 1.67 -3.87
C PRO A 127 19.46 1.98 -2.70
N VAL A 128 18.57 1.02 -2.32
CA VAL A 128 17.67 1.15 -1.17
C VAL A 128 18.41 1.54 0.12
N ALA A 129 19.62 1.06 0.30
CA ALA A 129 20.45 1.40 1.47
C ALA A 129 20.72 2.91 1.64
N LYS A 130 20.56 3.70 0.57
CA LYS A 130 20.71 5.17 0.56
C LYS A 130 19.41 5.91 0.85
N ARG A 131 18.36 5.23 1.29
CA ARG A 131 17.10 5.86 1.62
C ARG A 131 17.23 7.01 2.61
N PRO A 132 16.37 8.03 2.57
CA PRO A 132 16.39 9.12 3.53
C PRO A 132 16.11 8.61 4.95
N ARG A 133 16.63 9.32 5.94
CA ARG A 133 16.40 9.07 7.36
C ARG A 133 16.26 10.38 8.10
N PHE A 134 15.38 10.44 9.06
CA PHE A 134 15.36 11.58 9.97
C PHE A 134 16.63 11.61 10.82
N VAL A 135 17.22 12.78 10.91
CA VAL A 135 18.55 12.97 11.54
C VAL A 135 18.51 12.88 13.06
N ASP A 136 17.36 13.17 13.68
CA ASP A 136 17.18 13.22 15.14
C ASP A 136 15.72 12.97 15.58
N ASP A 137 15.54 12.95 16.90
CA ASP A 137 14.21 12.75 17.51
C ASP A 137 13.24 13.90 17.27
N GLU A 138 13.74 15.11 17.10
CA GLU A 138 12.90 16.29 16.85
C GLU A 138 12.29 16.22 15.45
N SER A 139 13.07 15.87 14.44
CA SER A 139 12.59 15.65 13.08
C SER A 139 11.49 14.60 13.03
N TRP A 140 11.64 13.50 13.78
CA TRP A 140 10.61 12.47 13.89
C TRP A 140 9.31 12.99 14.54
N ARG A 141 9.42 13.74 15.65
CA ARG A 141 8.25 14.29 16.35
C ARG A 141 7.51 15.31 15.47
N ARG A 142 8.24 16.18 14.79
CA ARG A 142 7.65 17.15 13.87
C ARG A 142 6.93 16.47 12.73
N TYR A 143 7.52 15.44 12.13
CA TYR A 143 6.88 14.65 11.09
C TYR A 143 5.59 13.97 11.60
N ALA A 144 5.66 13.31 12.74
CA ALA A 144 4.50 12.68 13.38
C ALA A 144 3.37 13.68 13.66
N ALA A 145 3.70 14.87 14.16
CA ALA A 145 2.71 15.93 14.43
C ALA A 145 2.04 16.44 13.14
N ARG A 146 2.79 16.56 12.03
CA ARG A 146 2.21 16.92 10.72
C ARG A 146 1.29 15.83 10.20
N LEU A 147 1.66 14.56 10.33
CA LEU A 147 0.80 13.43 9.97
C LEU A 147 -0.48 13.39 10.82
N ASP A 148 -0.38 13.63 12.13
CA ASP A 148 -1.55 13.69 13.01
C ASP A 148 -2.52 14.80 12.60
N ALA A 149 -2.00 16.00 12.30
CA ALA A 149 -2.81 17.11 11.85
C ALA A 149 -3.49 16.83 10.49
N PHE A 150 -2.75 16.24 9.55
CA PHE A 150 -3.27 15.86 8.24
C PHE A 150 -4.29 14.72 8.35
N GLY A 151 -4.00 13.67 9.13
CA GLY A 151 -4.90 12.54 9.35
C GLY A 151 -6.21 12.96 10.04
N ALA A 152 -6.14 13.88 11.02
CA ALA A 152 -7.33 14.47 11.65
C ALA A 152 -8.19 15.17 10.62
N HIS A 153 -7.59 16.03 9.76
CA HIS A 153 -8.32 16.71 8.68
C HIS A 153 -9.02 15.76 7.72
N LEU A 154 -8.34 14.68 7.28
CA LEU A 154 -8.94 13.69 6.37
C LEU A 154 -10.14 13.00 7.00
N LEU A 155 -10.01 12.63 8.27
CA LEU A 155 -11.09 11.95 8.99
C LEU A 155 -12.29 12.86 9.23
N GLU A 156 -12.05 14.10 9.69
CA GLU A 156 -13.09 15.08 10.00
C GLU A 156 -13.82 15.59 8.75
N THR A 157 -13.08 15.84 7.65
CA THR A 157 -13.63 16.45 6.44
C THR A 157 -14.24 15.44 5.48
N TYR A 158 -13.59 14.27 5.31
CA TYR A 158 -13.98 13.29 4.29
C TYR A 158 -14.47 11.97 4.88
N GLY A 159 -14.28 11.71 6.18
CA GLY A 159 -14.54 10.42 6.80
C GLY A 159 -13.56 9.33 6.31
N ILE A 160 -12.35 9.73 5.86
CA ILE A 160 -11.32 8.86 5.29
C ILE A 160 -10.17 8.74 6.28
N LYS A 161 -9.78 7.52 6.62
CA LYS A 161 -8.63 7.22 7.47
C LYS A 161 -7.33 7.31 6.65
N LEU A 162 -6.32 7.98 7.21
CA LEU A 162 -4.97 7.96 6.69
C LEU A 162 -4.31 6.63 7.07
N ALA A 163 -4.12 5.72 6.11
CA ALA A 163 -3.35 4.50 6.29
C ALA A 163 -1.92 4.72 5.77
N TYR A 164 -0.98 4.87 6.70
CA TYR A 164 0.42 5.06 6.35
C TYR A 164 1.01 3.79 5.74
N HIS A 165 1.52 3.90 4.52
CA HIS A 165 2.22 2.81 3.83
C HIS A 165 3.72 2.93 4.07
N HIS A 166 4.28 2.01 4.88
CA HIS A 166 5.73 1.87 4.98
C HIS A 166 6.28 1.25 3.68
N HIS A 167 7.31 1.86 3.11
CA HIS A 167 7.73 1.52 1.75
C HIS A 167 9.25 1.50 1.62
N MET A 168 9.76 0.61 0.75
CA MET A 168 11.18 0.56 0.40
C MET A 168 11.63 1.89 -0.22
N GLY A 169 12.77 2.39 0.25
CA GLY A 169 13.31 3.66 -0.25
C GLY A 169 12.71 4.93 0.37
N ALA A 170 11.78 4.80 1.33
CA ALA A 170 11.16 5.90 2.06
C ALA A 170 11.76 6.09 3.46
N TYR A 171 11.32 7.15 4.18
CA TYR A 171 11.72 7.42 5.57
C TYR A 171 11.33 6.30 6.53
N VAL A 172 10.12 5.74 6.35
CA VAL A 172 9.61 4.64 7.15
C VAL A 172 9.65 3.37 6.28
N GLU A 173 10.65 2.54 6.51
CA GLU A 173 10.90 1.32 5.75
C GLU A 173 11.06 0.11 6.67
N SER A 174 11.94 0.21 7.65
CA SER A 174 12.27 -0.92 8.54
C SER A 174 11.25 -1.12 9.66
N PRO A 175 11.22 -2.32 10.29
CA PRO A 175 10.40 -2.55 11.49
C PRO A 175 10.61 -1.50 12.58
N ALA A 176 11.84 -1.06 12.79
CA ALA A 176 12.15 -0.02 13.78
C ALA A 176 11.56 1.34 13.43
N ASP A 177 11.51 1.68 12.12
CA ASP A 177 10.89 2.92 11.66
C ASP A 177 9.35 2.85 11.85
N VAL A 178 8.73 1.69 11.54
CA VAL A 178 7.29 1.46 11.79
C VAL A 178 6.99 1.56 13.27
N ASP A 179 7.79 0.90 14.12
CA ASP A 179 7.66 0.98 15.58
C ASP A 179 7.67 2.42 16.06
N ARG A 180 8.62 3.20 15.54
CA ARG A 180 8.81 4.59 15.94
C ARG A 180 7.66 5.48 15.47
N LEU A 181 7.22 5.34 14.23
CA LEU A 181 6.08 6.08 13.70
C LEU A 181 4.81 5.79 14.52
N MET A 182 4.51 4.52 14.77
CA MET A 182 3.32 4.14 15.54
C MET A 182 3.39 4.61 16.99
N ALA A 183 4.57 4.72 17.58
CA ALA A 183 4.75 5.25 18.93
C ALA A 183 4.59 6.77 19.03
N LEU A 184 4.90 7.51 17.95
CA LEU A 184 4.89 8.97 17.94
C LEU A 184 3.58 9.58 17.43
N THR A 185 2.77 8.80 16.69
CA THR A 185 1.51 9.28 16.09
C THR A 185 0.30 8.90 16.94
N ASP A 186 -0.72 9.76 16.89
CA ASP A 186 -2.00 9.55 17.56
C ASP A 186 -2.76 8.36 16.91
N PRO A 187 -3.11 7.32 17.67
CA PRO A 187 -3.81 6.15 17.15
C PRO A 187 -5.23 6.42 16.64
N ALA A 188 -5.80 7.58 16.95
CA ALA A 188 -7.10 8.00 16.44
C ALA A 188 -7.01 8.75 15.10
N LYS A 189 -5.81 9.12 14.63
CA LYS A 189 -5.61 9.98 13.46
C LYS A 189 -4.78 9.35 12.37
N VAL A 190 -3.70 8.65 12.74
CA VAL A 190 -2.82 7.97 11.79
C VAL A 190 -2.93 6.46 12.01
N PHE A 191 -3.25 5.77 10.96
CA PHE A 191 -3.40 4.31 10.94
C PHE A 191 -2.28 3.69 10.11
N LEU A 192 -2.19 2.37 10.13
CA LEU A 192 -1.20 1.62 9.38
C LEU A 192 -1.85 0.87 8.22
N LEU A 193 -1.31 1.05 7.03
CA LEU A 193 -1.39 0.05 5.98
C LEU A 193 -0.27 -0.95 6.24
N PHE A 194 -0.61 -2.21 6.43
CA PHE A 194 0.37 -3.25 6.60
C PHE A 194 0.61 -3.97 5.25
N ASP A 195 1.80 -3.78 4.71
CA ASP A 195 2.26 -4.49 3.52
C ASP A 195 3.23 -5.60 3.90
N THR A 196 2.85 -6.85 3.63
CA THR A 196 3.61 -8.04 4.02
C THR A 196 4.95 -8.13 3.30
N GLY A 197 5.00 -7.75 2.02
CA GLY A 197 6.21 -7.80 1.20
C GLY A 197 7.20 -6.70 1.55
N HIS A 198 6.72 -5.46 1.71
CA HIS A 198 7.55 -4.35 2.16
C HIS A 198 8.07 -4.59 3.59
N ALA A 199 7.27 -5.17 4.48
CA ALA A 199 7.73 -5.55 5.83
C ALA A 199 8.93 -6.51 5.74
N TYR A 200 8.82 -7.57 4.93
CA TYR A 200 9.90 -8.54 4.75
C TYR A 200 11.14 -7.90 4.11
N PHE A 201 10.97 -7.19 3.00
CA PHE A 201 12.09 -6.53 2.31
C PHE A 201 12.71 -5.42 3.16
N GLY A 202 11.94 -4.71 3.97
CA GLY A 202 12.41 -3.70 4.93
C GLY A 202 13.14 -4.28 6.14
N GLY A 203 13.19 -5.60 6.31
CA GLY A 203 14.00 -6.26 7.33
C GLY A 203 13.24 -7.03 8.40
N ALA A 204 11.91 -7.14 8.32
CA ALA A 204 11.17 -8.01 9.21
C ALA A 204 11.50 -9.48 8.89
N ALA A 205 12.27 -10.13 9.75
CA ALA A 205 12.52 -11.56 9.61
C ALA A 205 11.23 -12.39 9.75
N ASP A 206 10.29 -11.90 10.54
CA ASP A 206 8.93 -12.40 10.68
C ASP A 206 7.93 -11.25 10.56
N PRO A 207 7.33 -11.03 9.36
CA PRO A 207 6.30 -10.00 9.18
C PRO A 207 5.08 -10.19 10.07
N VAL A 208 4.74 -11.43 10.45
CA VAL A 208 3.60 -11.71 11.33
C VAL A 208 3.86 -11.17 12.76
N ALA A 209 5.11 -11.24 13.24
CA ALA A 209 5.47 -10.66 14.53
C ALA A 209 5.32 -9.12 14.51
N LEU A 210 5.73 -8.46 13.43
CA LEU A 210 5.52 -7.02 13.25
C LEU A 210 4.02 -6.68 13.16
N LEU A 211 3.25 -7.46 12.42
CA LEU A 211 1.79 -7.30 12.33
C LEU A 211 1.14 -7.39 13.71
N ARG A 212 1.45 -8.44 14.49
CA ARG A 212 0.88 -8.63 15.85
C ARG A 212 1.13 -7.42 16.74
N LYS A 213 2.30 -6.81 16.63
CA LYS A 213 2.67 -5.63 17.44
C LYS A 213 1.79 -4.43 17.14
N HIS A 214 1.39 -4.25 15.88
CA HIS A 214 0.69 -3.05 15.43
C HIS A 214 -0.73 -3.32 14.90
N VAL A 215 -1.27 -4.53 15.09
CA VAL A 215 -2.55 -4.93 14.47
C VAL A 215 -3.72 -4.02 14.84
N SER A 216 -3.73 -3.42 16.01
CA SER A 216 -4.75 -2.45 16.45
C SER A 216 -4.74 -1.13 15.66
N ARG A 217 -3.65 -0.85 14.94
CA ARG A 217 -3.50 0.32 14.08
C ARG A 217 -3.80 0.00 12.62
N VAL A 218 -3.88 -1.28 12.24
CA VAL A 218 -4.05 -1.71 10.84
C VAL A 218 -5.48 -1.50 10.38
N VAL A 219 -5.65 -0.74 9.31
CA VAL A 219 -6.95 -0.45 8.66
C VAL A 219 -6.97 -0.81 7.18
N HIS A 220 -5.83 -1.24 6.64
CA HIS A 220 -5.66 -1.67 5.26
C HIS A 220 -4.51 -2.64 5.14
N VAL A 221 -4.60 -3.62 4.22
CA VAL A 221 -3.58 -4.66 4.07
C VAL A 221 -3.25 -4.87 2.61
N HIS A 222 -1.96 -4.73 2.29
CA HIS A 222 -1.41 -5.22 1.03
C HIS A 222 -0.85 -6.62 1.24
N CYS A 223 -1.43 -7.56 0.52
CA CYS A 223 -1.02 -8.95 0.48
C CYS A 223 -0.01 -9.12 -0.68
N LYS A 224 1.24 -8.83 -0.39
CA LYS A 224 2.38 -8.88 -1.31
C LYS A 224 3.34 -9.95 -0.84
N ASP A 225 3.51 -11.03 -1.61
CA ASP A 225 4.44 -12.11 -1.27
C ASP A 225 5.84 -11.83 -1.83
N VAL A 226 6.83 -12.57 -1.39
CA VAL A 226 8.22 -12.33 -1.76
C VAL A 226 8.95 -13.61 -2.15
N ARG A 227 10.03 -13.44 -2.93
CA ARG A 227 11.03 -14.47 -3.20
C ARG A 227 12.30 -14.18 -2.39
N PRO A 228 12.53 -14.85 -1.25
CA PRO A 228 13.60 -14.52 -0.30
C PRO A 228 15.01 -14.51 -0.90
N GLN A 229 15.24 -15.40 -1.85
CA GLN A 229 16.53 -15.46 -2.55
C GLN A 229 16.79 -14.17 -3.36
N VAL A 230 15.76 -13.60 -3.99
CA VAL A 230 15.87 -12.34 -4.75
C VAL A 230 16.03 -11.15 -3.80
N VAL A 231 15.29 -11.13 -2.68
CA VAL A 231 15.48 -10.13 -1.61
C VAL A 231 16.92 -10.14 -1.12
N THR A 232 17.49 -11.34 -0.90
CA THR A 232 18.88 -11.49 -0.46
C THR A 232 19.87 -10.95 -1.51
N GLN A 233 19.62 -11.25 -2.79
CA GLN A 233 20.44 -10.73 -3.89
C GLN A 233 20.34 -9.20 -3.98
N ALA A 234 19.13 -8.65 -3.86
CA ALA A 234 18.92 -7.21 -3.90
C ALA A 234 19.67 -6.47 -2.79
N ARG A 235 19.62 -6.99 -1.57
CA ARG A 235 20.34 -6.42 -0.42
C ARG A 235 21.86 -6.51 -0.59
N ASN A 236 22.38 -7.68 -0.96
CA ASN A 236 23.82 -7.90 -1.13
C ASN A 236 24.37 -7.19 -2.35
N GLY A 237 23.58 -7.07 -3.41
CA GLY A 237 23.95 -6.39 -4.65
C GLY A 237 23.80 -4.87 -4.61
N GLY A 238 23.24 -4.31 -3.52
CA GLY A 238 23.00 -2.88 -3.39
C GLY A 238 22.00 -2.37 -4.44
N TRP A 239 20.93 -3.12 -4.71
CA TRP A 239 19.95 -2.75 -5.74
C TRP A 239 19.05 -1.59 -5.28
N SER A 240 18.54 -0.86 -6.27
CA SER A 240 17.41 0.04 -6.05
C SER A 240 16.13 -0.79 -5.82
N PHE A 241 15.08 -0.14 -5.28
CA PHE A 241 13.78 -0.77 -5.16
C PHE A 241 13.26 -1.27 -6.51
N LEU A 242 13.29 -0.43 -7.55
CA LEU A 242 12.80 -0.76 -8.88
C LEU A 242 13.62 -1.89 -9.54
N ASN A 243 14.93 -1.97 -9.31
CA ASN A 243 15.71 -3.14 -9.74
C ASN A 243 15.28 -4.40 -9.00
N GLY A 244 14.88 -4.32 -7.74
CA GLY A 244 14.28 -5.43 -7.01
C GLY A 244 12.98 -5.89 -7.66
N VAL A 245 12.10 -4.96 -8.04
CA VAL A 245 10.85 -5.24 -8.76
C VAL A 245 11.12 -5.96 -10.09
N ILE A 246 11.97 -5.41 -10.95
CA ILE A 246 12.32 -5.97 -12.26
C ILE A 246 12.84 -7.41 -12.14
N ASN A 247 13.63 -7.69 -11.09
CA ASN A 247 14.21 -9.01 -10.87
C ASN A 247 13.29 -9.97 -10.08
N GLY A 248 12.04 -9.57 -9.82
CA GLY A 248 11.02 -10.45 -9.26
C GLY A 248 11.13 -10.66 -7.75
N THR A 249 11.53 -9.63 -7.00
CA THR A 249 11.50 -9.66 -5.53
C THR A 249 10.11 -9.98 -5.00
N PHE A 250 9.08 -9.37 -5.61
CA PHE A 250 7.69 -9.52 -5.21
C PHE A 250 6.91 -10.51 -6.08
N THR A 251 5.89 -11.09 -5.48
CA THR A 251 4.94 -11.97 -6.15
C THR A 251 3.58 -11.94 -5.42
N VAL A 252 2.62 -12.70 -5.92
CA VAL A 252 1.27 -12.80 -5.32
C VAL A 252 1.25 -13.80 -4.17
N PRO A 253 0.28 -13.70 -3.23
CA PRO A 253 0.05 -14.71 -2.20
C PRO A 253 -0.03 -16.13 -2.76
N GLY A 254 0.71 -17.05 -2.13
CA GLY A 254 0.78 -18.45 -2.54
C GLY A 254 1.79 -18.78 -3.65
N ASP A 255 2.55 -17.78 -4.12
CA ASP A 255 3.67 -17.98 -5.04
C ASP A 255 5.03 -17.68 -4.38
N GLY A 256 5.04 -17.10 -3.22
CA GLY A 256 6.24 -16.79 -2.43
C GLY A 256 6.34 -17.68 -1.19
N THR A 257 6.78 -17.08 -0.08
CA THR A 257 7.10 -17.82 1.15
C THR A 257 6.49 -17.24 2.41
N LEU A 258 5.73 -16.14 2.32
CA LEU A 258 5.14 -15.53 3.52
C LEU A 258 3.97 -16.36 4.05
N ASP A 259 3.86 -16.42 5.38
CA ASP A 259 2.80 -17.19 6.07
C ASP A 259 1.49 -16.40 6.08
N TYR A 260 0.69 -16.57 5.02
CA TYR A 260 -0.64 -15.94 4.93
C TYR A 260 -1.67 -16.55 5.87
N GLU A 261 -1.53 -17.82 6.26
CA GLU A 261 -2.42 -18.43 7.26
C GLU A 261 -2.26 -17.71 8.61
N ALA A 262 -1.01 -17.53 9.09
CA ALA A 262 -0.73 -16.81 10.32
C ALA A 262 -1.06 -15.30 10.21
N THR A 263 -0.79 -14.69 9.06
CA THR A 263 -1.13 -13.28 8.79
C THR A 263 -2.64 -13.05 8.90
N LEU A 264 -3.45 -13.80 8.16
CA LEU A 264 -4.90 -13.60 8.12
C LEU A 264 -5.56 -14.02 9.44
N ARG A 265 -5.05 -15.03 10.14
CA ARG A 265 -5.49 -15.40 11.47
C ARG A 265 -5.24 -14.26 12.47
N THR A 266 -4.06 -13.65 12.44
CA THR A 266 -3.73 -12.51 13.31
C THR A 266 -4.69 -11.34 13.08
N LEU A 267 -5.02 -11.01 11.82
CA LEU A 267 -5.97 -9.97 11.49
C LEU A 267 -7.39 -10.31 11.98
N LYS A 268 -7.84 -11.54 11.75
CA LYS A 268 -9.17 -12.00 12.20
C LYS A 268 -9.30 -11.95 13.71
N ASP A 269 -8.32 -12.49 14.44
CA ASP A 269 -8.33 -12.56 15.90
C ASP A 269 -8.33 -11.16 16.54
N ALA A 270 -7.77 -10.18 15.85
CA ALA A 270 -7.80 -8.78 16.25
C ALA A 270 -9.09 -8.04 15.81
N GLY A 271 -10.04 -8.71 15.15
CA GLY A 271 -11.28 -8.10 14.69
C GLY A 271 -11.12 -7.19 13.47
N TYR A 272 -10.08 -7.39 12.67
CA TYR A 272 -9.91 -6.62 11.43
C TYR A 272 -11.07 -6.86 10.47
N GLU A 273 -11.62 -5.77 9.95
CA GLU A 273 -12.60 -5.75 8.88
C GLU A 273 -12.14 -4.80 7.78
N GLY A 274 -12.40 -5.13 6.53
CA GLY A 274 -12.01 -4.28 5.42
C GLY A 274 -11.46 -5.04 4.22
N TRP A 275 -10.36 -4.54 3.66
CA TRP A 275 -9.80 -5.05 2.42
C TRP A 275 -8.51 -5.83 2.63
N LEU A 276 -8.43 -6.98 1.97
CA LEU A 276 -7.20 -7.72 1.71
C LEU A 276 -6.87 -7.47 0.23
N VAL A 277 -5.88 -6.65 -0.04
CA VAL A 277 -5.54 -6.24 -1.42
C VAL A 277 -4.37 -7.07 -1.91
N VAL A 278 -4.57 -7.86 -2.96
CA VAL A 278 -3.47 -8.48 -3.67
C VAL A 278 -2.68 -7.40 -4.40
N GLU A 279 -1.42 -7.28 -4.06
CA GLU A 279 -0.51 -6.35 -4.73
C GLU A 279 0.79 -7.08 -5.06
N ALA A 280 1.13 -7.10 -6.32
CA ALA A 280 2.39 -7.66 -6.79
C ALA A 280 2.95 -6.79 -7.91
N GLU A 281 4.07 -6.16 -7.61
CA GLU A 281 4.85 -5.42 -8.58
C GLU A 281 5.68 -6.43 -9.37
N GLN A 282 5.17 -6.82 -10.52
CA GLN A 282 5.77 -7.85 -11.37
C GLN A 282 5.83 -7.40 -12.83
N ASP A 283 6.74 -8.01 -13.58
CA ASP A 283 6.76 -7.89 -15.04
C ASP A 283 5.70 -8.83 -15.65
N PRO A 284 4.65 -8.30 -16.31
CA PRO A 284 3.62 -9.13 -16.94
C PRO A 284 4.15 -10.08 -18.02
N ALA A 285 5.32 -9.80 -18.60
CA ALA A 285 5.96 -10.66 -19.57
C ALA A 285 6.53 -11.95 -18.93
N VAL A 286 6.89 -11.87 -17.63
CA VAL A 286 7.44 -13.00 -16.87
C VAL A 286 6.37 -13.63 -15.97
N ALA A 287 5.49 -12.81 -15.42
CA ALA A 287 4.39 -13.19 -14.54
C ALA A 287 3.05 -12.79 -15.19
N PRO A 288 2.47 -13.60 -16.09
CA PRO A 288 1.24 -13.24 -16.80
C PRO A 288 0.12 -12.83 -15.84
N SER A 289 -0.39 -11.62 -16.02
CA SER A 289 -1.23 -10.89 -15.05
C SER A 289 -2.45 -11.69 -14.59
N TYR A 290 -3.24 -12.23 -15.53
CA TYR A 290 -4.43 -13.02 -15.20
C TYR A 290 -4.11 -14.24 -14.33
N GLN A 291 -3.06 -14.97 -14.70
CA GLN A 291 -2.69 -16.22 -13.99
C GLN A 291 -2.21 -15.92 -12.57
N TYR A 292 -1.37 -14.89 -12.41
CA TYR A 292 -0.85 -14.51 -11.10
C TYR A 292 -1.91 -13.85 -10.23
N ALA A 293 -2.72 -12.95 -10.79
CA ALA A 293 -3.84 -12.37 -10.06
C ALA A 293 -4.82 -13.45 -9.58
N LYS A 294 -5.14 -14.44 -10.43
CA LYS A 294 -5.99 -15.58 -10.06
C LYS A 294 -5.39 -16.40 -8.93
N LYS A 295 -4.08 -16.73 -9.01
CA LYS A 295 -3.37 -17.46 -7.95
C LYS A 295 -3.44 -16.72 -6.60
N GLY A 296 -3.18 -15.42 -6.60
CA GLY A 296 -3.26 -14.59 -5.39
C GLY A 296 -4.65 -14.58 -4.78
N TYR A 297 -5.69 -14.41 -5.61
CA TYR A 297 -7.08 -14.45 -5.18
C TYR A 297 -7.45 -15.81 -4.56
N GLU A 298 -7.19 -16.90 -5.29
CA GLU A 298 -7.54 -18.25 -4.84
C GLU A 298 -6.83 -18.64 -3.54
N SER A 299 -5.55 -18.24 -3.39
CA SER A 299 -4.79 -18.45 -2.16
C SER A 299 -5.42 -17.73 -0.97
N LEU A 300 -5.71 -16.44 -1.08
CA LEU A 300 -6.36 -15.69 0.00
C LEU A 300 -7.77 -16.18 0.28
N ARG A 301 -8.56 -16.45 -0.77
CA ARG A 301 -9.96 -16.91 -0.64
C ARG A 301 -10.03 -18.21 0.14
N ALA A 302 -9.18 -19.17 -0.19
CA ALA A 302 -9.12 -20.45 0.51
C ALA A 302 -8.83 -20.31 2.01
N ILE A 303 -7.95 -19.38 2.38
CA ILE A 303 -7.64 -19.10 3.80
C ILE A 303 -8.83 -18.40 4.48
N VAL A 304 -9.39 -17.37 3.84
CA VAL A 304 -10.55 -16.63 4.39
C VAL A 304 -11.72 -17.56 4.63
N ASP A 305 -11.99 -18.50 3.70
CA ASP A 305 -13.08 -19.49 3.84
C ASP A 305 -12.85 -20.42 5.03
N ARG A 306 -11.63 -20.97 5.17
CA ARG A 306 -11.26 -21.81 6.33
C ARG A 306 -11.38 -21.06 7.66
N LEU A 307 -10.94 -19.81 7.69
CA LEU A 307 -11.02 -18.99 8.89
C LEU A 307 -12.47 -18.57 9.21
N SER A 308 -13.37 -18.54 8.23
CA SER A 308 -14.78 -18.14 8.40
C SER A 308 -15.70 -19.30 8.75
N ALA A 309 -15.26 -20.54 8.57
CA ALA A 309 -15.97 -21.75 8.95
C ALA A 309 -15.96 -21.95 10.46
#